data_95e4c7d52ac5f23b5336ad7a38f93d9c
#
_entry.id   95e4c7d52ac5f23b5336ad7a38f93d9c
#
_cell.length_a   1.000
_cell.length_b   1.000
_cell.length_c   1.000
_cell.angle_alpha   90.00
_cell.angle_beta   90.00
_cell.angle_gamma   90.00
#
_symmetry.space_group_name_H-M   'P 1'
#
loop_
_entity.id
_entity.type
_entity.pdbx_description
1 polymer ?
#
loop_
_entity_poly.entity_id
_entity_poly.type
_entity_poly.pdbx_seq_one_letter_code
_entity_poly.pdbx_strand_id
1 'polypeptide(L)'
;MKVFNNVIEMIGNTPMVKVTNMDTGPCELYLKLELQNPGGSIKDRIAVEMVEQAEKQGKLKPGDTIIEATAGNTGLGLALVAAGKGYPLKIVMPDKMSQEKVNNLRAMGAEVVQTRSDVQKGHPEYYQDMAARMAEENGYYYVNQFENPANVDAHYKTTGPEIWEQMDGKLDAFVCGVGSGGTLTGVGRYLREQNSQVDLVLADPAGSILEPLVNRNEEVEAGSWLAEGIGEDFIPTICDLKLANTAFAISDKEGMQTARKVLEKEGVMVGSSSGYLIAAALRYCQQQTEPKRVVTLACDTGNRYLSKLFNDDWMRSQNLL
;
A
#
# COMPACT_ATOMS: atom_id res chain seq x y z
N MET A 1 24.73 -8.98 14.72
CA MET A 1 23.56 -9.44 13.92
C MET A 1 22.44 -9.81 14.89
N LYS A 2 21.20 -9.40 14.64
CA LYS A 2 20.04 -9.71 15.49
C LYS A 2 19.43 -11.05 15.03
N VAL A 3 19.14 -11.94 15.97
CA VAL A 3 18.35 -13.14 15.75
C VAL A 3 16.93 -12.83 16.24
N PHE A 4 15.92 -13.08 15.41
CA PHE A 4 14.53 -12.86 15.74
C PHE A 4 13.91 -14.16 16.27
N ASN A 5 12.94 -14.07 17.18
CA ASN A 5 12.26 -15.25 17.73
C ASN A 5 11.21 -15.81 16.75
N ASN A 6 10.63 -14.95 15.92
CA ASN A 6 9.66 -15.31 14.89
C ASN A 6 9.68 -14.31 13.73
N VAL A 7 8.99 -14.62 12.66
CA VAL A 7 8.97 -13.81 11.45
C VAL A 7 8.24 -12.46 11.64
N ILE A 8 7.29 -12.36 12.57
CA ILE A 8 6.55 -11.12 12.83
C ILE A 8 7.48 -10.02 13.37
N GLU A 9 8.48 -10.39 14.21
CA GLU A 9 9.47 -9.44 14.73
C GLU A 9 10.37 -8.83 13.64
N MET A 10 10.36 -9.38 12.42
CA MET A 10 11.11 -8.87 11.27
C MET A 10 10.36 -7.77 10.52
N ILE A 11 9.07 -7.57 10.82
CA ILE A 11 8.25 -6.55 10.15
C ILE A 11 8.72 -5.16 10.58
N GLY A 12 8.85 -4.27 9.60
CA GLY A 12 9.36 -2.92 9.84
C GLY A 12 10.88 -2.83 9.83
N ASN A 13 11.42 -1.71 10.28
CA ASN A 13 12.84 -1.38 10.21
C ASN A 13 13.46 -1.63 8.82
N THR A 14 12.65 -1.35 7.79
CA THR A 14 13.04 -1.58 6.39
C THR A 14 14.17 -0.62 5.98
N PRO A 15 15.08 -1.05 5.11
CA PRO A 15 16.15 -0.17 4.65
C PRO A 15 15.61 0.95 3.76
N MET A 16 16.44 1.97 3.55
CA MET A 16 16.23 3.06 2.62
C MET A 16 17.42 3.16 1.68
N VAL A 17 17.19 3.43 0.39
CA VAL A 17 18.23 3.58 -0.61
C VAL A 17 18.08 4.90 -1.35
N LYS A 18 19.19 5.57 -1.64
CA LYS A 18 19.22 6.78 -2.46
C LYS A 18 19.14 6.38 -3.96
N VAL A 19 18.30 7.06 -4.71
CA VAL A 19 18.26 6.96 -6.17
C VAL A 19 19.48 7.70 -6.74
N THR A 20 20.28 7.01 -7.56
CA THR A 20 21.55 7.55 -8.05
C THR A 20 21.72 7.53 -9.58
N ASN A 21 20.93 6.70 -10.27
CA ASN A 21 21.07 6.48 -11.71
C ASN A 21 19.85 6.95 -12.52
N MET A 22 18.92 7.62 -11.87
CA MET A 22 17.79 8.30 -12.50
C MET A 22 17.91 9.82 -12.32
N ASP A 23 17.38 10.58 -13.28
CA ASP A 23 17.37 12.04 -13.19
C ASP A 23 16.34 12.52 -12.15
N THR A 24 16.84 12.99 -11.03
CA THR A 24 16.06 13.56 -9.92
C THR A 24 16.08 15.08 -9.88
N GLY A 25 16.56 15.76 -10.97
CA GLY A 25 16.74 17.21 -10.96
C GLY A 25 17.65 17.66 -9.80
N PRO A 26 17.32 18.74 -9.09
CA PRO A 26 18.14 19.22 -7.97
C PRO A 26 17.98 18.38 -6.68
N CYS A 27 17.02 17.44 -6.62
CA CYS A 27 16.66 16.75 -5.40
C CYS A 27 17.52 15.51 -5.12
N GLU A 28 17.60 15.15 -3.84
CA GLU A 28 18.00 13.83 -3.38
C GLU A 28 16.73 12.99 -3.17
N LEU A 29 16.51 11.99 -4.02
CA LEU A 29 15.36 11.08 -3.91
C LEU A 29 15.79 9.77 -3.23
N TYR A 30 14.97 9.33 -2.28
CA TYR A 30 15.18 8.10 -1.51
C TYR A 30 13.97 7.18 -1.60
N LEU A 31 14.21 5.88 -1.69
CA LEU A 31 13.21 4.82 -1.68
C LEU A 31 13.24 4.08 -0.35
N LYS A 32 12.17 4.15 0.43
CA LYS A 32 11.95 3.30 1.60
C LYS A 32 11.51 1.94 1.12
N LEU A 33 12.31 0.90 1.37
CA LEU A 33 12.14 -0.42 0.76
C LEU A 33 11.15 -1.31 1.54
N GLU A 34 9.87 -0.97 1.49
CA GLU A 34 8.80 -1.74 2.14
C GLU A 34 8.61 -3.15 1.55
N LEU A 35 9.09 -3.37 0.33
CA LEU A 35 9.21 -4.70 -0.28
C LEU A 35 10.13 -5.66 0.51
N GLN A 36 10.94 -5.14 1.44
CA GLN A 36 11.83 -5.93 2.29
C GLN A 36 11.16 -6.46 3.58
N ASN A 37 9.91 -6.10 3.84
CA ASN A 37 9.16 -6.78 4.88
C ASN A 37 9.06 -8.28 4.56
N PRO A 38 8.96 -9.18 5.54
CA PRO A 38 8.99 -10.64 5.32
C PRO A 38 7.87 -11.15 4.43
N GLY A 39 6.68 -10.53 4.47
CA GLY A 39 5.58 -10.80 3.53
C GLY A 39 5.71 -10.07 2.20
N GLY A 40 6.78 -9.29 1.99
CA GLY A 40 7.12 -8.62 0.74
C GLY A 40 6.32 -7.34 0.45
N SER A 41 5.71 -6.71 1.46
CA SER A 41 5.01 -5.44 1.26
C SER A 41 4.84 -4.61 2.53
N ILE A 42 4.50 -3.33 2.34
CA ILE A 42 4.12 -2.39 3.40
C ILE A 42 2.91 -2.87 4.23
N LYS A 43 2.09 -3.78 3.69
CA LYS A 43 0.88 -4.26 4.35
C LYS A 43 1.14 -5.20 5.53
N ASP A 44 2.35 -5.74 5.64
CA ASP A 44 2.75 -6.52 6.81
C ASP A 44 2.63 -5.68 8.08
N ARG A 45 2.97 -4.38 8.00
CA ARG A 45 2.90 -3.45 9.14
C ARG A 45 1.48 -3.29 9.68
N ILE A 46 0.53 -3.04 8.78
CA ILE A 46 -0.86 -2.86 9.19
C ILE A 46 -1.47 -4.19 9.67
N ALA A 47 -1.07 -5.31 9.07
CA ALA A 47 -1.56 -6.62 9.48
C ALA A 47 -1.21 -6.93 10.94
N VAL A 48 0.04 -6.71 11.35
CA VAL A 48 0.44 -6.95 12.74
C VAL A 48 -0.25 -6.00 13.71
N GLU A 49 -0.29 -4.68 13.41
CA GLU A 49 -0.89 -3.69 14.30
C GLU A 49 -2.40 -3.92 14.47
N MET A 50 -3.14 -4.19 13.37
CA MET A 50 -4.59 -4.43 13.43
C MET A 50 -4.93 -5.69 14.25
N VAL A 51 -4.15 -6.75 14.11
CA VAL A 51 -4.34 -7.99 14.90
C VAL A 51 -3.98 -7.75 16.37
N GLU A 52 -2.84 -7.14 16.67
CA GLU A 52 -2.40 -6.90 18.05
C GLU A 52 -3.30 -5.92 18.81
N GLN A 53 -3.81 -4.91 18.13
CA GLN A 53 -4.79 -3.98 18.71
C GLN A 53 -6.10 -4.71 19.02
N ALA A 54 -6.55 -5.61 18.15
CA ALA A 54 -7.75 -6.40 18.38
C ALA A 54 -7.58 -7.34 19.60
N GLU A 55 -6.42 -7.98 19.73
CA GLU A 55 -6.05 -8.80 20.89
C GLU A 55 -6.09 -7.97 22.19
N LYS A 56 -5.40 -6.81 22.20
CA LYS A 56 -5.35 -5.89 23.34
C LYS A 56 -6.73 -5.37 23.76
N GLN A 57 -7.63 -5.18 22.79
CA GLN A 57 -9.00 -4.73 23.03
C GLN A 57 -9.96 -5.88 23.39
N GLY A 58 -9.50 -7.13 23.40
CA GLY A 58 -10.32 -8.32 23.67
C GLY A 58 -11.33 -8.63 22.55
N LYS A 59 -11.19 -8.01 21.37
CA LYS A 59 -12.03 -8.26 20.18
C LYS A 59 -11.62 -9.52 19.42
N LEU A 60 -10.36 -9.93 19.56
CA LEU A 60 -9.80 -11.14 18.99
C LEU A 60 -9.16 -11.97 20.10
N LYS A 61 -9.59 -13.22 20.23
CA LYS A 61 -9.12 -14.17 21.26
C LYS A 61 -8.46 -15.38 20.61
N PRO A 62 -7.58 -16.10 21.31
CA PRO A 62 -6.99 -17.33 20.81
C PRO A 62 -8.06 -18.31 20.30
N GLY A 63 -7.92 -18.76 19.06
CA GLY A 63 -8.86 -19.66 18.40
C GLY A 63 -9.95 -18.98 17.57
N ASP A 64 -10.15 -17.65 17.71
CA ASP A 64 -11.06 -16.92 16.84
C ASP A 64 -10.58 -16.91 15.38
N THR A 65 -11.52 -16.83 14.45
CA THR A 65 -11.20 -16.71 13.02
C THR A 65 -11.11 -15.24 12.62
N ILE A 66 -10.03 -14.90 11.93
CA ILE A 66 -9.86 -13.59 11.28
C ILE A 66 -10.47 -13.66 9.88
N ILE A 67 -11.20 -12.61 9.47
CA ILE A 67 -11.71 -12.47 8.10
C ILE A 67 -11.38 -11.09 7.54
N GLU A 68 -11.03 -11.03 6.24
CA GLU A 68 -10.78 -9.78 5.53
C GLU A 68 -11.25 -9.88 4.07
N ALA A 69 -11.72 -8.75 3.56
CA ALA A 69 -12.11 -8.57 2.16
C ALA A 69 -10.95 -7.96 1.37
N THR A 70 -10.15 -8.78 0.71
CA THR A 70 -8.99 -8.28 -0.03
C THR A 70 -8.51 -9.28 -1.08
N ALA A 71 -8.02 -8.77 -2.19
CA ALA A 71 -7.33 -9.55 -3.23
C ALA A 71 -5.83 -9.22 -3.32
N GLY A 72 -5.32 -8.42 -2.38
CA GLY A 72 -3.99 -7.85 -2.46
C GLY A 72 -3.06 -8.20 -1.30
N ASN A 73 -2.10 -7.32 -1.11
CA ASN A 73 -1.02 -7.46 -0.13
C ASN A 73 -1.51 -7.54 1.33
N THR A 74 -2.65 -6.93 1.65
CA THR A 74 -3.23 -7.02 3.01
C THR A 74 -3.57 -8.46 3.39
N GLY A 75 -4.13 -9.23 2.45
CA GLY A 75 -4.40 -10.66 2.69
C GLY A 75 -3.13 -11.46 2.96
N LEU A 76 -2.05 -11.19 2.24
CA LEU A 76 -0.75 -11.84 2.46
C LEU A 76 -0.11 -11.45 3.80
N GLY A 77 -0.18 -10.16 4.17
CA GLY A 77 0.28 -9.70 5.48
C GLY A 77 -0.51 -10.33 6.62
N LEU A 78 -1.84 -10.40 6.49
CA LEU A 78 -2.68 -11.09 7.48
C LEU A 78 -2.40 -12.59 7.54
N ALA A 79 -2.14 -13.25 6.41
CA ALA A 79 -1.79 -14.66 6.39
C ALA A 79 -0.46 -14.94 7.12
N LEU A 80 0.54 -14.07 6.93
CA LEU A 80 1.81 -14.15 7.67
C LEU A 80 1.58 -14.02 9.19
N VAL A 81 0.81 -13.02 9.61
CA VAL A 81 0.55 -12.77 11.04
C VAL A 81 -0.33 -13.87 11.64
N ALA A 82 -1.38 -14.29 10.93
CA ALA A 82 -2.26 -15.37 11.36
C ALA A 82 -1.51 -16.69 11.55
N ALA A 83 -0.64 -17.06 10.59
CA ALA A 83 0.21 -18.23 10.71
C ALA A 83 1.15 -18.15 11.92
N GLY A 84 1.80 -16.98 12.12
CA GLY A 84 2.72 -16.76 13.24
C GLY A 84 2.05 -16.74 14.62
N LYS A 85 0.78 -16.36 14.70
CA LYS A 85 -0.01 -16.27 15.96
C LYS A 85 -0.99 -17.44 16.16
N GLY A 86 -1.16 -18.31 15.17
CA GLY A 86 -2.02 -19.50 15.24
C GLY A 86 -3.52 -19.21 15.04
N TYR A 87 -3.87 -18.14 14.29
CA TYR A 87 -5.26 -17.83 13.96
C TYR A 87 -5.71 -18.46 12.63
N PRO A 88 -6.89 -19.07 12.57
CA PRO A 88 -7.56 -19.34 11.30
C PRO A 88 -7.81 -18.03 10.54
N LEU A 89 -7.57 -18.02 9.22
CA LEU A 89 -7.78 -16.86 8.37
C LEU A 89 -8.68 -17.18 7.18
N LYS A 90 -9.68 -16.32 6.95
CA LYS A 90 -10.52 -16.33 5.76
C LYS A 90 -10.30 -15.06 4.96
N ILE A 91 -10.13 -15.20 3.65
CA ILE A 91 -10.02 -14.07 2.71
C ILE A 91 -11.15 -14.15 1.71
N VAL A 92 -11.97 -13.12 1.66
CA VAL A 92 -13.03 -12.95 0.65
C VAL A 92 -12.48 -12.09 -0.48
N MET A 93 -12.57 -12.59 -1.71
CA MET A 93 -12.04 -11.89 -2.88
C MET A 93 -12.90 -12.11 -4.13
N PRO A 94 -12.91 -11.13 -5.07
CA PRO A 94 -13.63 -11.28 -6.32
C PRO A 94 -13.07 -12.41 -7.19
N ASP A 95 -13.93 -13.13 -7.92
CA ASP A 95 -13.60 -14.27 -8.78
C ASP A 95 -12.72 -13.92 -9.99
N LYS A 96 -12.69 -12.64 -10.41
CA LYS A 96 -11.81 -12.14 -11.48
C LYS A 96 -10.32 -12.12 -11.12
N MET A 97 -9.99 -12.37 -9.86
CA MET A 97 -8.60 -12.37 -9.42
C MET A 97 -7.82 -13.56 -9.98
N SER A 98 -6.52 -13.36 -10.26
CA SER A 98 -5.68 -14.41 -10.82
C SER A 98 -5.58 -15.62 -9.88
N GLN A 99 -5.50 -16.82 -10.48
CA GLN A 99 -5.32 -18.07 -9.73
C GLN A 99 -4.02 -18.05 -8.89
N GLU A 100 -3.01 -17.33 -9.34
CA GLU A 100 -1.75 -17.17 -8.60
C GLU A 100 -1.96 -16.46 -7.24
N LYS A 101 -2.81 -15.40 -7.18
CA LYS A 101 -3.17 -14.74 -5.92
C LYS A 101 -3.91 -15.68 -4.97
N VAL A 102 -4.85 -16.46 -5.50
CA VAL A 102 -5.59 -17.45 -4.72
C VAL A 102 -4.63 -18.51 -4.16
N ASN A 103 -3.73 -19.02 -5.00
CA ASN A 103 -2.77 -20.05 -4.61
C ASN A 103 -1.77 -19.55 -3.56
N ASN A 104 -1.30 -18.30 -3.66
CA ASN A 104 -0.42 -17.71 -2.67
C ASN A 104 -1.07 -17.63 -1.28
N LEU A 105 -2.32 -17.18 -1.20
CA LEU A 105 -3.05 -17.11 0.07
C LEU A 105 -3.27 -18.50 0.67
N ARG A 106 -3.69 -19.48 -0.18
CA ARG A 106 -3.88 -20.87 0.26
C ARG A 106 -2.57 -21.53 0.72
N ALA A 107 -1.47 -21.27 0.04
CA ALA A 107 -0.15 -21.78 0.43
C ALA A 107 0.29 -21.24 1.80
N MET A 108 -0.15 -20.04 2.18
CA MET A 108 0.07 -19.45 3.50
C MET A 108 -0.96 -19.87 4.55
N GLY A 109 -1.87 -20.81 4.23
CA GLY A 109 -2.86 -21.37 5.16
C GLY A 109 -4.19 -20.63 5.22
N ALA A 110 -4.42 -19.62 4.40
CA ALA A 110 -5.71 -18.92 4.37
C ALA A 110 -6.78 -19.75 3.62
N GLU A 111 -7.99 -19.77 4.14
CA GLU A 111 -9.18 -20.18 3.41
C GLU A 111 -9.63 -19.04 2.49
N VAL A 112 -9.68 -19.30 1.19
CA VAL A 112 -10.06 -18.28 0.20
C VAL A 112 -11.49 -18.54 -0.28
N VAL A 113 -12.36 -17.56 -0.04
CA VAL A 113 -13.75 -17.52 -0.49
C VAL A 113 -13.82 -16.57 -1.69
N GLN A 114 -14.14 -17.10 -2.86
CA GLN A 114 -14.33 -16.30 -4.06
C GLN A 114 -15.80 -15.92 -4.21
N THR A 115 -16.04 -14.67 -4.58
CA THR A 115 -17.38 -14.12 -4.82
C THR A 115 -17.44 -13.38 -6.14
N ARG A 116 -18.64 -13.00 -6.57
CA ARG A 116 -18.89 -12.34 -7.85
C ARG A 116 -18.16 -11.00 -7.96
N SER A 117 -17.57 -10.76 -9.12
CA SER A 117 -16.89 -9.48 -9.46
C SER A 117 -17.75 -8.53 -10.30
N ASP A 118 -18.95 -8.98 -10.73
CA ASP A 118 -19.89 -8.21 -11.56
C ASP A 118 -20.98 -7.50 -10.74
N VAL A 119 -20.81 -7.42 -9.42
CA VAL A 119 -21.71 -6.76 -8.47
C VAL A 119 -21.04 -5.57 -7.80
N GLN A 120 -21.85 -4.59 -7.37
CA GLN A 120 -21.40 -3.36 -6.71
C GLN A 120 -21.67 -3.39 -5.21
N LYS A 121 -21.06 -2.44 -4.47
CA LYS A 121 -21.27 -2.24 -3.03
C LYS A 121 -22.78 -2.14 -2.70
N GLY A 122 -23.18 -2.83 -1.64
CA GLY A 122 -24.59 -3.00 -1.24
C GLY A 122 -25.23 -4.30 -1.74
N HIS A 123 -24.59 -5.02 -2.66
CA HIS A 123 -25.06 -6.35 -3.06
C HIS A 123 -24.50 -7.40 -2.08
N PRO A 124 -25.29 -8.41 -1.65
CA PRO A 124 -24.86 -9.41 -0.65
C PRO A 124 -23.62 -10.22 -1.06
N GLU A 125 -23.33 -10.32 -2.35
CA GLU A 125 -22.15 -10.99 -2.91
C GLU A 125 -21.03 -10.01 -3.30
N TYR A 126 -21.15 -8.71 -2.99
CA TYR A 126 -20.01 -7.82 -3.07
C TYR A 126 -18.99 -8.21 -2.01
N TYR A 127 -17.72 -8.30 -2.36
CA TYR A 127 -16.70 -8.97 -1.52
C TYR A 127 -16.57 -8.38 -0.10
N GLN A 128 -16.70 -7.07 0.07
CA GLN A 128 -16.68 -6.43 1.39
C GLN A 128 -17.96 -6.70 2.19
N ASP A 129 -19.13 -6.59 1.54
CA ASP A 129 -20.43 -6.84 2.18
C ASP A 129 -20.55 -8.33 2.58
N MET A 130 -20.01 -9.24 1.75
CA MET A 130 -19.95 -10.66 2.04
C MET A 130 -19.05 -10.96 3.25
N ALA A 131 -17.86 -10.34 3.32
CA ALA A 131 -16.96 -10.53 4.45
C ALA A 131 -17.57 -10.01 5.76
N ALA A 132 -18.18 -8.83 5.72
CA ALA A 132 -18.87 -8.25 6.88
C ALA A 132 -20.02 -9.15 7.37
N ARG A 133 -20.88 -9.63 6.46
CA ARG A 133 -21.97 -10.55 6.77
C ARG A 133 -21.46 -11.88 7.33
N MET A 134 -20.44 -12.49 6.72
CA MET A 134 -19.84 -13.74 7.23
C MET A 134 -19.24 -13.55 8.63
N ALA A 135 -18.66 -12.39 8.92
CA ALA A 135 -18.14 -12.05 10.23
C ALA A 135 -19.27 -12.01 11.29
N GLU A 136 -20.37 -11.33 10.97
CA GLU A 136 -21.52 -11.21 11.86
C GLU A 136 -22.21 -12.56 12.13
N GLU A 137 -22.48 -13.33 11.07
CA GLU A 137 -23.17 -14.63 11.16
C GLU A 137 -22.38 -15.69 11.93
N ASN A 138 -21.04 -15.64 11.90
CA ASN A 138 -20.18 -16.67 12.46
C ASN A 138 -19.32 -16.19 13.64
N GLY A 139 -19.42 -14.92 14.05
CA GLY A 139 -18.62 -14.36 15.12
C GLY A 139 -17.13 -14.24 14.77
N TYR A 140 -16.77 -14.05 13.48
CA TYR A 140 -15.40 -13.84 13.07
C TYR A 140 -14.96 -12.41 13.32
N TYR A 141 -13.66 -12.19 13.54
CA TYR A 141 -13.09 -10.86 13.60
C TYR A 141 -12.86 -10.30 12.21
N TYR A 142 -13.68 -9.33 11.77
CA TYR A 142 -13.50 -8.60 10.53
C TYR A 142 -12.48 -7.47 10.73
N VAL A 143 -11.35 -7.55 10.01
CA VAL A 143 -10.24 -6.60 10.15
C VAL A 143 -10.61 -5.22 9.62
N ASN A 144 -11.27 -5.17 8.44
CA ASN A 144 -11.76 -3.97 7.75
C ASN A 144 -10.69 -2.87 7.61
N GLN A 145 -9.69 -3.09 6.77
CA GLN A 145 -8.56 -2.19 6.61
C GLN A 145 -8.93 -0.74 6.24
N PHE A 146 -10.11 -0.51 5.64
CA PHE A 146 -10.54 0.82 5.19
C PHE A 146 -11.16 1.68 6.31
N GLU A 147 -11.54 1.08 7.42
CA GLU A 147 -12.18 1.73 8.56
C GLU A 147 -11.42 1.54 9.88
N ASN A 148 -10.47 0.59 9.92
CA ASN A 148 -9.75 0.26 11.15
C ASN A 148 -8.65 1.29 11.46
N PRO A 149 -8.76 2.06 12.56
CA PRO A 149 -7.78 3.09 12.91
C PRO A 149 -6.38 2.51 13.21
N ALA A 150 -6.28 1.24 13.58
CA ALA A 150 -4.99 0.58 13.78
C ALA A 150 -4.13 0.53 12.51
N ASN A 151 -4.74 0.63 11.33
CA ASN A 151 -4.02 0.81 10.07
C ASN A 151 -3.23 2.14 10.04
N VAL A 152 -3.83 3.23 10.48
CA VAL A 152 -3.16 4.53 10.63
C VAL A 152 -2.08 4.46 11.71
N ASP A 153 -2.42 3.86 12.85
CA ASP A 153 -1.52 3.70 13.99
C ASP A 153 -0.23 2.94 13.63
N ALA A 154 -0.33 1.90 12.79
CA ALA A 154 0.83 1.15 12.30
C ALA A 154 1.86 2.07 11.65
N HIS A 155 1.42 2.95 10.78
CA HIS A 155 2.30 3.87 10.04
C HIS A 155 2.77 5.04 10.90
N TYR A 156 1.92 5.55 11.79
CA TYR A 156 2.27 6.61 12.73
C TYR A 156 3.35 6.15 13.72
N LYS A 157 3.24 4.92 14.24
CA LYS A 157 4.16 4.37 15.25
C LYS A 157 5.45 3.79 14.66
N THR A 158 5.46 3.42 13.38
CA THR A 158 6.61 2.71 12.79
C THR A 158 7.15 3.38 11.53
N THR A 159 6.41 3.45 10.45
CA THR A 159 6.88 3.95 9.15
C THR A 159 7.32 5.41 9.20
N GLY A 160 6.53 6.27 9.84
CA GLY A 160 6.85 7.68 10.03
C GLY A 160 8.13 7.91 10.81
N PRO A 161 8.26 7.37 12.05
CA PRO A 161 9.49 7.43 12.83
C PRO A 161 10.73 6.91 12.10
N GLU A 162 10.62 5.74 11.45
CA GLU A 162 11.74 5.16 10.70
C GLU A 162 12.22 6.08 9.57
N ILE A 163 11.29 6.66 8.78
CA ILE A 163 11.63 7.61 7.71
C ILE A 163 12.34 8.83 8.31
N TRP A 164 11.79 9.41 9.36
CA TRP A 164 12.35 10.61 9.99
C TRP A 164 13.76 10.37 10.54
N GLU A 165 13.98 9.24 11.23
CA GLU A 165 15.28 8.85 11.77
C GLU A 165 16.29 8.58 10.65
N GLN A 166 15.92 7.83 9.61
CA GLN A 166 16.80 7.52 8.47
C GLN A 166 17.19 8.76 7.66
N MET A 167 16.39 9.82 7.72
CA MET A 167 16.66 11.12 7.09
C MET A 167 17.39 12.10 8.03
N ASP A 168 17.82 11.68 9.24
CA ASP A 168 18.44 12.54 10.26
C ASP A 168 17.59 13.77 10.59
N GLY A 169 16.28 13.65 10.59
CA GLY A 169 15.34 14.76 10.81
C GLY A 169 15.33 15.82 9.71
N LYS A 170 15.86 15.55 8.54
CA LYS A 170 15.96 16.49 7.42
C LYS A 170 15.22 15.94 6.21
N LEU A 171 13.93 16.19 6.16
CA LEU A 171 13.03 15.76 5.10
C LEU A 171 12.21 16.94 4.61
N ASP A 172 12.21 17.19 3.30
CA ASP A 172 11.45 18.28 2.67
C ASP A 172 10.13 17.79 2.08
N ALA A 173 10.07 16.55 1.57
CA ALA A 173 8.85 16.00 1.01
C ALA A 173 8.74 14.47 1.19
N PHE A 174 7.51 14.02 1.42
CA PHE A 174 7.13 12.60 1.40
C PHE A 174 6.07 12.36 0.34
N VAL A 175 6.37 11.43 -0.58
CA VAL A 175 5.46 11.07 -1.68
C VAL A 175 4.89 9.69 -1.43
N CYS A 176 3.57 9.57 -1.39
CA CYS A 176 2.88 8.29 -1.21
C CYS A 176 1.58 8.23 -2.02
N GLY A 177 1.04 7.04 -2.20
CA GLY A 177 -0.28 6.80 -2.78
C GLY A 177 -1.30 6.47 -1.70
N VAL A 178 -2.57 6.51 -2.08
CA VAL A 178 -3.71 6.11 -1.25
C VAL A 178 -4.39 4.89 -1.85
N GLY A 179 -4.43 3.80 -1.07
CA GLY A 179 -5.37 2.70 -1.16
C GLY A 179 -6.28 2.82 0.06
N SER A 180 -5.97 2.16 1.19
CA SER A 180 -6.76 2.34 2.42
C SER A 180 -6.60 3.69 3.13
N GLY A 181 -5.60 4.49 2.76
CA GLY A 181 -5.34 5.82 3.35
C GLY A 181 -4.45 5.81 4.59
N GLY A 182 -4.18 4.66 5.18
CA GLY A 182 -3.41 4.55 6.42
C GLY A 182 -2.00 5.13 6.32
N THR A 183 -1.32 4.93 5.20
CA THR A 183 0.06 5.43 4.98
C THR A 183 0.08 6.96 4.94
N LEU A 184 -0.74 7.60 4.10
CA LEU A 184 -0.81 9.06 4.01
C LEU A 184 -1.14 9.65 5.38
N THR A 185 -2.16 9.10 6.05
CA THR A 185 -2.63 9.63 7.32
C THR A 185 -1.62 9.41 8.45
N GLY A 186 -1.10 8.18 8.59
CA GLY A 186 -0.19 7.84 9.70
C GLY A 186 1.17 8.48 9.57
N VAL A 187 1.84 8.31 8.42
CA VAL A 187 3.14 8.94 8.16
C VAL A 187 2.98 10.46 8.12
N GLY A 188 1.96 10.96 7.43
CA GLY A 188 1.73 12.39 7.28
C GLY A 188 1.54 13.10 8.61
N ARG A 189 0.73 12.57 9.52
CA ARG A 189 0.57 13.12 10.88
C ARG A 189 1.88 13.14 11.64
N TYR A 190 2.60 12.02 11.66
CA TYR A 190 3.89 11.95 12.35
C TYR A 190 4.88 12.98 11.79
N LEU A 191 5.07 13.05 10.48
CA LEU A 191 6.02 13.98 9.86
C LEU A 191 5.65 15.45 10.12
N ARG A 192 4.35 15.78 10.08
CA ARG A 192 3.85 17.14 10.38
C ARG A 192 4.09 17.55 11.84
N GLU A 193 4.04 16.62 12.77
CA GLU A 193 4.38 16.89 14.17
C GLU A 193 5.89 17.14 14.34
N GLN A 194 6.74 16.48 13.56
CA GLN A 194 8.18 16.72 13.59
C GLN A 194 8.57 18.01 12.87
N ASN A 195 8.00 18.26 11.70
CA ASN A 195 8.23 19.46 10.90
C ASN A 195 6.99 19.79 10.07
N SER A 196 6.30 20.88 10.43
CA SER A 196 5.09 21.32 9.74
C SER A 196 5.30 21.75 8.28
N GLN A 197 6.54 21.92 7.84
CA GLN A 197 6.91 22.34 6.48
C GLN A 197 7.16 21.17 5.52
N VAL A 198 7.12 19.92 5.98
CA VAL A 198 7.28 18.77 5.10
C VAL A 198 6.14 18.73 4.08
N ASP A 199 6.44 18.76 2.79
CA ASP A 199 5.44 18.56 1.74
C ASP A 199 4.94 17.12 1.71
N LEU A 200 3.62 16.94 1.80
CA LEU A 200 2.98 15.64 1.63
C LEU A 200 2.35 15.59 0.24
N VAL A 201 2.88 14.72 -0.60
CA VAL A 201 2.55 14.65 -2.03
C VAL A 201 1.83 13.34 -2.32
N LEU A 202 0.65 13.45 -2.93
CA LEU A 202 -0.13 12.29 -3.36
C LEU A 202 0.27 11.88 -4.78
N ALA A 203 0.64 10.63 -4.94
CA ALA A 203 0.71 9.95 -6.24
C ALA A 203 -0.60 9.20 -6.47
N ASP A 204 -1.35 9.60 -7.50
CA ASP A 204 -2.67 9.04 -7.77
C ASP A 204 -2.73 8.51 -9.21
N PRO A 205 -3.28 7.32 -9.48
CA PRO A 205 -3.49 6.86 -10.85
C PRO A 205 -4.46 7.78 -11.59
N ALA A 206 -4.15 8.10 -12.84
CA ALA A 206 -5.10 8.79 -13.70
C ALA A 206 -6.39 7.96 -13.83
N GLY A 207 -7.52 8.56 -13.47
CA GLY A 207 -8.82 7.88 -13.37
C GLY A 207 -9.32 7.67 -11.93
N SER A 208 -8.46 7.79 -10.92
CA SER A 208 -8.87 7.87 -9.52
C SER A 208 -9.49 9.24 -9.21
N ILE A 209 -10.32 9.31 -8.17
CA ILE A 209 -10.99 10.57 -7.78
C ILE A 209 -10.13 11.47 -6.89
N LEU A 210 -8.98 11.00 -6.39
CA LEU A 210 -8.28 11.65 -5.29
C LEU A 210 -7.45 12.87 -5.74
N GLU A 211 -6.78 12.80 -6.89
CA GLU A 211 -6.03 13.96 -7.41
C GLU A 211 -6.91 15.19 -7.65
N PRO A 212 -8.08 15.09 -8.33
CA PRO A 212 -8.99 16.22 -8.47
C PRO A 212 -9.48 16.79 -7.14
N LEU A 213 -9.76 15.92 -6.18
CA LEU A 213 -10.16 16.35 -4.83
C LEU A 213 -9.07 17.12 -4.12
N VAL A 214 -7.81 16.65 -4.14
CA VAL A 214 -6.69 17.33 -3.49
C VAL A 214 -6.38 18.66 -4.13
N ASN A 215 -6.25 18.69 -5.46
CA ASN A 215 -5.73 19.89 -6.13
C ASN A 215 -6.80 20.95 -6.38
N ARG A 216 -8.06 20.57 -6.58
CA ARG A 216 -9.13 21.48 -7.03
C ARG A 216 -10.41 21.41 -6.20
N ASN A 217 -10.46 20.51 -5.20
CA ASN A 217 -11.68 20.18 -4.43
C ASN A 217 -12.86 19.84 -5.36
N GLU A 218 -12.55 19.09 -6.42
CA GLU A 218 -13.50 18.72 -7.48
C GLU A 218 -13.87 17.24 -7.33
N GLU A 219 -15.17 16.96 -7.26
CA GLU A 219 -15.70 15.60 -7.32
C GLU A 219 -15.84 15.17 -8.78
N VAL A 220 -15.29 14.02 -9.12
CA VAL A 220 -15.35 13.44 -10.46
C VAL A 220 -15.82 11.99 -10.38
N GLU A 221 -16.35 11.47 -11.48
CA GLU A 221 -16.60 10.04 -11.61
C GLU A 221 -15.29 9.28 -11.80
N ALA A 222 -15.14 8.16 -11.09
CA ALA A 222 -13.97 7.31 -11.22
C ALA A 222 -13.91 6.66 -12.62
N GLY A 223 -12.71 6.67 -13.19
CA GLY A 223 -12.38 5.91 -14.39
C GLY A 223 -11.83 4.53 -14.06
N SER A 224 -10.83 4.09 -14.83
CA SER A 224 -10.14 2.82 -14.63
C SER A 224 -8.63 3.03 -14.67
N TRP A 225 -7.90 2.20 -13.94
CA TRP A 225 -6.44 2.19 -13.90
C TRP A 225 -5.91 0.77 -13.69
N LEU A 226 -4.61 0.57 -13.96
CA LEU A 226 -3.93 -0.73 -13.86
C LEU A 226 -3.09 -0.88 -12.59
N ALA A 227 -2.86 0.20 -11.83
CA ALA A 227 -2.14 0.12 -10.56
C ALA A 227 -2.89 -0.77 -9.57
N GLU A 228 -2.17 -1.59 -8.83
CA GLU A 228 -2.73 -2.38 -7.74
C GLU A 228 -2.37 -1.73 -6.39
N GLY A 229 -3.36 -1.52 -5.53
CA GLY A 229 -3.19 -1.06 -4.14
C GLY A 229 -3.10 0.45 -3.93
N ILE A 230 -3.29 1.24 -4.97
CA ILE A 230 -3.50 2.69 -4.93
C ILE A 230 -4.55 3.10 -5.96
N GLY A 231 -5.13 4.28 -5.75
CA GLY A 231 -6.25 4.79 -6.54
C GLY A 231 -7.58 4.30 -5.98
N GLU A 232 -8.54 5.20 -5.84
CA GLU A 232 -9.83 4.89 -5.24
C GLU A 232 -10.96 5.60 -6.00
N ASP A 233 -12.17 5.01 -5.90
CA ASP A 233 -13.45 5.57 -6.35
C ASP A 233 -14.28 6.14 -5.17
N PHE A 234 -13.70 6.13 -3.97
CA PHE A 234 -14.26 6.70 -2.74
C PHE A 234 -13.13 7.21 -1.83
N ILE A 235 -13.45 7.98 -0.80
CA ILE A 235 -12.49 8.37 0.24
C ILE A 235 -12.60 7.38 1.40
N PRO A 236 -11.54 6.57 1.70
CA PRO A 236 -11.55 5.69 2.84
C PRO A 236 -11.75 6.46 4.15
N THR A 237 -12.52 5.92 5.08
CA THR A 237 -12.90 6.60 6.33
C THR A 237 -11.70 7.02 7.18
N ILE A 238 -10.62 6.24 7.14
CA ILE A 238 -9.37 6.52 7.88
C ILE A 238 -8.41 7.45 7.13
N CYS A 239 -8.73 7.84 5.89
CA CYS A 239 -7.88 8.69 5.07
C CYS A 239 -8.12 10.17 5.37
N ASP A 240 -7.12 10.83 5.89
CA ASP A 240 -7.10 12.30 6.04
C ASP A 240 -6.47 12.93 4.79
N LEU A 241 -7.27 13.06 3.74
CA LEU A 241 -6.82 13.58 2.45
C LEU A 241 -6.35 15.05 2.53
N LYS A 242 -6.80 15.81 3.55
CA LYS A 242 -6.40 17.21 3.78
C LYS A 242 -4.92 17.37 4.15
N LEU A 243 -4.26 16.28 4.53
CA LEU A 243 -2.81 16.30 4.78
C LEU A 243 -2.00 16.50 3.49
N ALA A 244 -2.51 16.07 2.34
CA ALA A 244 -1.81 16.21 1.06
C ALA A 244 -1.78 17.70 0.62
N ASN A 245 -0.59 18.21 0.31
CA ASN A 245 -0.39 19.56 -0.20
C ASN A 245 -0.67 19.67 -1.70
N THR A 246 -0.35 18.59 -2.42
CA THR A 246 -0.52 18.50 -3.87
C THR A 246 -0.64 17.03 -4.27
N ALA A 247 -1.18 16.79 -5.46
CA ALA A 247 -1.32 15.47 -6.04
C ALA A 247 -0.85 15.46 -7.50
N PHE A 248 -0.31 14.33 -7.94
CA PHE A 248 0.05 14.08 -9.33
C PHE A 248 -0.77 12.91 -9.87
N ALA A 249 -1.58 13.16 -10.90
CA ALA A 249 -2.20 12.11 -11.69
C ALA A 249 -1.13 11.45 -12.58
N ILE A 250 -0.88 10.18 -12.38
CA ILE A 250 0.11 9.38 -13.10
C ILE A 250 -0.61 8.41 -14.02
N SER A 251 -0.30 8.45 -15.31
CA SER A 251 -0.87 7.50 -16.26
C SER A 251 -0.31 6.09 -16.05
N ASP A 252 -1.09 5.08 -16.45
CA ASP A 252 -0.65 3.67 -16.40
C ASP A 252 0.68 3.46 -17.14
N LYS A 253 0.81 4.07 -18.32
CA LYS A 253 2.05 3.99 -19.11
C LYS A 253 3.25 4.51 -18.33
N GLU A 254 3.13 5.69 -17.76
CA GLU A 254 4.23 6.32 -17.00
C GLU A 254 4.57 5.52 -15.74
N GLY A 255 3.56 5.13 -14.94
CA GLY A 255 3.76 4.37 -13.71
C GLY A 255 4.42 3.01 -13.99
N MET A 256 3.90 2.26 -14.96
CA MET A 256 4.44 0.94 -15.30
C MET A 256 5.86 1.03 -15.92
N GLN A 257 6.10 1.99 -16.80
CA GLN A 257 7.43 2.19 -17.37
C GLN A 257 8.44 2.65 -16.31
N THR A 258 8.02 3.48 -15.35
CA THR A 258 8.90 3.91 -14.25
C THR A 258 9.31 2.73 -13.37
N ALA A 259 8.40 1.82 -13.02
CA ALA A 259 8.75 0.62 -12.26
C ALA A 259 9.81 -0.24 -12.97
N ARG A 260 9.71 -0.41 -14.30
CA ARG A 260 10.71 -1.13 -15.12
C ARG A 260 12.05 -0.38 -15.14
N LYS A 261 11.99 0.95 -15.28
CA LYS A 261 13.19 1.81 -15.28
C LYS A 261 13.93 1.77 -13.94
N VAL A 262 13.21 1.70 -12.83
CA VAL A 262 13.79 1.52 -11.49
C VAL A 262 14.56 0.20 -11.39
N LEU A 263 14.00 -0.89 -11.90
CA LEU A 263 14.74 -2.16 -11.98
C LEU A 263 15.99 -2.04 -12.84
N GLU A 264 15.88 -1.43 -14.01
CA GLU A 264 17.00 -1.27 -14.97
C GLU A 264 18.11 -0.38 -14.41
N LYS A 265 17.77 0.74 -13.78
CA LYS A 265 18.74 1.77 -13.37
C LYS A 265 19.24 1.60 -11.94
N GLU A 266 18.37 1.21 -11.03
CA GLU A 266 18.67 1.15 -9.60
C GLU A 266 18.76 -0.29 -9.05
N GLY A 267 18.40 -1.30 -9.88
CA GLY A 267 18.42 -2.71 -9.46
C GLY A 267 17.32 -3.08 -8.46
N VAL A 268 16.30 -2.24 -8.28
CA VAL A 268 15.22 -2.48 -7.33
C VAL A 268 13.97 -2.95 -8.06
N MET A 269 13.56 -4.19 -7.83
CA MET A 269 12.39 -4.79 -8.47
C MET A 269 11.12 -4.48 -7.68
N VAL A 270 10.47 -3.38 -8.03
CA VAL A 270 9.28 -2.86 -7.35
C VAL A 270 7.97 -3.32 -8.03
N GLY A 271 6.87 -3.34 -7.26
CA GLY A 271 5.53 -3.58 -7.82
C GLY A 271 4.91 -2.36 -8.52
N SER A 272 3.70 -2.54 -9.05
CA SER A 272 3.04 -1.53 -9.88
C SER A 272 2.85 -0.20 -9.15
N SER A 273 2.23 -0.19 -7.97
CA SER A 273 2.00 1.05 -7.21
C SER A 273 3.28 1.86 -7.00
N SER A 274 4.38 1.20 -6.70
CA SER A 274 5.68 1.87 -6.49
C SER A 274 6.15 2.65 -7.72
N GLY A 275 5.88 2.14 -8.93
CA GLY A 275 6.19 2.85 -10.16
C GLY A 275 5.48 4.19 -10.28
N TYR A 276 4.19 4.25 -9.85
CA TYR A 276 3.42 5.52 -9.84
C TYR A 276 3.94 6.48 -8.76
N LEU A 277 4.26 5.97 -7.58
CA LEU A 277 4.82 6.79 -6.50
C LEU A 277 6.16 7.40 -6.92
N ILE A 278 7.03 6.60 -7.53
CA ILE A 278 8.36 7.06 -7.98
C ILE A 278 8.21 8.05 -9.15
N ALA A 279 7.27 7.82 -10.08
CA ALA A 279 6.99 8.77 -11.16
C ALA A 279 6.53 10.12 -10.62
N ALA A 280 5.62 10.12 -9.65
CA ALA A 280 5.18 11.35 -8.98
C ALA A 280 6.32 12.04 -8.23
N ALA A 281 7.17 11.27 -7.53
CA ALA A 281 8.34 11.80 -6.84
C ALA A 281 9.34 12.44 -7.81
N LEU A 282 9.58 11.83 -8.97
CA LEU A 282 10.43 12.40 -10.02
C LEU A 282 9.84 13.69 -10.59
N ARG A 283 8.51 13.73 -10.87
CA ARG A 283 7.83 14.97 -11.30
C ARG A 283 7.93 16.07 -10.25
N TYR A 284 7.71 15.74 -8.97
CA TYR A 284 7.89 16.68 -7.87
C TYR A 284 9.32 17.23 -7.85
N CYS A 285 10.31 16.37 -7.91
CA CYS A 285 11.73 16.75 -7.89
C CYS A 285 12.12 17.66 -9.07
N GLN A 286 11.64 17.35 -10.28
CA GLN A 286 11.92 18.13 -11.49
C GLN A 286 11.27 19.53 -11.48
N GLN A 287 10.26 19.77 -10.65
CA GLN A 287 9.64 21.08 -10.48
C GLN A 287 10.37 21.96 -9.47
N GLN A 288 11.34 21.42 -8.73
CA GLN A 288 12.08 22.18 -7.73
C GLN A 288 13.20 22.99 -8.38
N THR A 289 13.47 24.17 -7.83
CA THR A 289 14.59 25.04 -8.22
C THR A 289 15.76 24.96 -7.24
N GLU A 290 15.50 24.46 -6.03
CA GLU A 290 16.48 24.30 -4.96
C GLU A 290 16.58 22.83 -4.56
N PRO A 291 17.72 22.39 -4.02
CA PRO A 291 17.90 21.03 -3.53
C PRO A 291 16.89 20.69 -2.42
N LYS A 292 16.20 19.55 -2.57
CA LYS A 292 15.29 19.00 -1.56
C LYS A 292 15.58 17.52 -1.30
N ARG A 293 15.35 17.09 -0.07
CA ARG A 293 15.41 15.67 0.33
C ARG A 293 13.99 15.10 0.30
N VAL A 294 13.77 14.17 -0.62
CA VAL A 294 12.47 13.58 -0.94
C VAL A 294 12.49 12.09 -0.67
N VAL A 295 11.49 11.58 0.04
CA VAL A 295 11.31 10.14 0.27
C VAL A 295 10.03 9.67 -0.38
N THR A 296 10.11 8.51 -1.05
CA THR A 296 8.94 7.75 -1.49
C THR A 296 9.10 6.27 -1.13
N LEU A 297 8.11 5.45 -1.48
CA LEU A 297 8.02 4.06 -1.05
C LEU A 297 8.22 3.09 -2.22
N ALA A 298 9.00 2.04 -2.00
CA ALA A 298 8.94 0.80 -2.75
C ALA A 298 7.99 -0.15 -1.99
N CYS A 299 6.68 -0.04 -2.29
CA CYS A 299 5.60 -0.57 -1.47
C CYS A 299 5.57 -2.08 -1.37
N ASP A 300 5.88 -2.78 -2.47
CA ASP A 300 5.89 -4.24 -2.54
C ASP A 300 6.86 -4.76 -3.61
N THR A 301 7.10 -6.08 -3.55
CA THR A 301 8.02 -6.76 -4.47
C THR A 301 7.43 -6.92 -5.87
N GLY A 302 8.25 -6.62 -6.89
CA GLY A 302 7.93 -6.82 -8.30
C GLY A 302 7.75 -8.30 -8.70
N ASN A 303 8.21 -9.24 -7.87
CA ASN A 303 8.06 -10.69 -8.13
C ASN A 303 6.61 -11.13 -8.29
N ARG A 304 5.64 -10.32 -7.83
CA ARG A 304 4.20 -10.57 -7.96
C ARG A 304 3.62 -10.13 -9.30
N TYR A 305 4.43 -9.51 -10.16
CA TYR A 305 4.00 -8.84 -11.39
C TYR A 305 4.74 -9.35 -12.63
N LEU A 306 5.37 -10.53 -12.54
CA LEU A 306 6.16 -11.12 -13.63
C LEU A 306 5.32 -11.42 -14.87
N SER A 307 4.05 -11.79 -14.71
CA SER A 307 3.11 -12.07 -15.80
C SER A 307 2.44 -10.82 -16.38
N LYS A 308 2.66 -9.64 -15.77
CA LYS A 308 2.07 -8.35 -16.15
C LYS A 308 3.15 -7.31 -16.43
N LEU A 309 3.48 -6.48 -15.42
CA LEU A 309 4.41 -5.36 -15.47
C LEU A 309 5.78 -5.72 -16.08
N PHE A 310 6.31 -6.90 -15.81
CA PHE A 310 7.60 -7.37 -16.31
C PHE A 310 7.48 -8.32 -17.51
N ASN A 311 6.30 -8.46 -18.11
CA ASN A 311 6.04 -9.22 -19.33
C ASN A 311 5.78 -8.27 -20.49
N ASP A 312 6.66 -8.30 -21.51
CA ASP A 312 6.58 -7.42 -22.67
C ASP A 312 5.31 -7.62 -23.50
N ASP A 313 4.85 -8.86 -23.65
CA ASP A 313 3.64 -9.14 -24.44
C ASP A 313 2.40 -8.59 -23.73
N TRP A 314 2.33 -8.73 -22.40
CA TRP A 314 1.27 -8.10 -21.62
C TRP A 314 1.36 -6.57 -21.73
N MET A 315 2.54 -5.98 -21.56
CA MET A 315 2.73 -4.52 -21.67
C MET A 315 2.29 -3.99 -23.05
N ARG A 316 2.65 -4.70 -24.15
CA ARG A 316 2.18 -4.34 -25.50
C ARG A 316 0.67 -4.49 -25.65
N SER A 317 0.07 -5.54 -25.10
CA SER A 317 -1.39 -5.75 -25.14
C SER A 317 -2.18 -4.64 -24.46
N GLN A 318 -1.55 -3.95 -23.49
CA GLN A 318 -2.11 -2.79 -22.78
C GLN A 318 -1.67 -1.43 -23.35
N ASN A 319 -0.92 -1.40 -24.48
CA ASN A 319 -0.36 -0.18 -25.08
C ASN A 319 0.57 0.61 -24.13
N LEU A 320 1.33 -0.09 -23.29
CA LEU A 320 2.21 0.51 -22.27
C LEU A 320 3.69 0.55 -22.67
N LEU A 321 4.09 -0.13 -23.77
CA LEU A 321 5.43 -0.07 -24.37
C LEU A 321 5.48 0.91 -25.51
#